data_1487cc34640cb3ca4389b9fd7a279bc2
#
_entry.id   1487cc34640cb3ca4389b9fd7a279bc2
#
_cell.length_a   1.000
_cell.length_b   1.000
_cell.length_c   1.000
_cell.angle_alpha   90.00
_cell.angle_beta   90.00
_cell.angle_gamma   90.00
#
_symmetry.space_group_name_H-M   'P 1'
#
loop_
_entity.id
_entity.type
_entity.pdbx_description
1 polymer ?
#
loop_
_entity_poly.entity_id
_entity_poly.type
_entity_poly.pdbx_seq_one_letter_code
_entity_poly.pdbx_strand_id
1 'polypeptide(L)'
;MMTLGITGRSGCGKSTVTAVFAARGIPLADADQLSREILLPGSPLLPQLVERFGADIIKEDGTLDRRLLADRAFATPEGKAALDALTHPEIVHRIRAAKQAAQQAGAKLFVLDGAVIIGTAAEAECDKLCVVTAPFEVSVERIAARDGISPEMAARRLNAQTPEAVLTAKADYILPNTSTREALAKAANRLCDALIGEGCRA
;
A
#
# COMPACT_ATOMS: atom_id res chain seq x y z
N MET A 1 -14.10 -8.92 13.01
CA MET A 1 -12.83 -9.21 12.31
C MET A 1 -11.97 -7.97 12.39
N MET A 2 -10.74 -8.10 12.90
CA MET A 2 -9.75 -7.02 12.97
C MET A 2 -9.10 -6.80 11.60
N THR A 3 -8.83 -5.55 11.21
CA THR A 3 -8.08 -5.19 10.02
C THR A 3 -6.74 -4.58 10.40
N LEU A 4 -5.63 -5.22 10.02
CA LEU A 4 -4.29 -4.71 10.18
C LEU A 4 -3.81 -4.06 8.88
N GLY A 5 -3.58 -2.74 8.88
CA GLY A 5 -2.87 -2.07 7.80
C GLY A 5 -1.37 -2.28 7.93
N ILE A 6 -0.71 -2.81 6.91
CA ILE A 6 0.75 -2.96 6.86
C ILE A 6 1.30 -1.98 5.84
N THR A 7 2.10 -1.03 6.29
CA THR A 7 2.69 0.00 5.45
C THR A 7 4.17 0.22 5.76
N GLY A 8 4.82 1.06 5.00
CA GLY A 8 6.22 1.41 5.16
C GLY A 8 6.82 1.91 3.86
N ARG A 9 7.94 2.62 3.96
CA ARG A 9 8.62 3.22 2.81
C ARG A 9 9.19 2.14 1.87
N SER A 10 9.40 2.48 0.63
CA SER A 10 10.03 1.57 -0.35
C SER A 10 11.35 1.02 0.19
N GLY A 11 11.61 -0.27 -0.06
CA GLY A 11 12.84 -0.93 0.40
C GLY A 11 12.86 -1.36 1.87
N CYS A 12 11.84 -1.00 2.70
CA CYS A 12 11.79 -1.34 4.12
C CYS A 12 11.63 -2.86 4.40
N GLY A 13 11.12 -3.65 3.44
CA GLY A 13 10.90 -5.08 3.62
C GLY A 13 9.44 -5.46 3.93
N LYS A 14 8.49 -4.58 3.65
CA LYS A 14 7.04 -4.79 3.81
C LYS A 14 6.58 -6.14 3.23
N SER A 15 7.02 -6.49 2.02
CA SER A 15 6.69 -7.77 1.35
C SER A 15 7.11 -9.02 2.12
N THR A 16 8.17 -8.95 2.92
CA THR A 16 8.56 -10.06 3.81
C THR A 16 7.54 -10.24 4.94
N VAL A 17 7.05 -9.14 5.48
CA VAL A 17 6.04 -9.15 6.54
C VAL A 17 4.71 -9.67 6.00
N THR A 18 4.22 -9.13 4.89
CA THR A 18 2.94 -9.54 4.28
C THR A 18 2.96 -11.01 3.83
N ALA A 19 4.11 -11.50 3.33
CA ALA A 19 4.28 -12.91 2.99
C ALA A 19 4.13 -13.85 4.20
N VAL A 20 4.54 -13.43 5.41
CA VAL A 20 4.34 -14.21 6.64
C VAL A 20 2.86 -14.36 6.96
N PHE A 21 2.08 -13.27 6.89
CA PHE A 21 0.64 -13.32 7.13
C PHE A 21 -0.07 -14.18 6.08
N ALA A 22 0.29 -14.03 4.80
CA ALA A 22 -0.25 -14.84 3.71
C ALA A 22 0.03 -16.34 3.89
N ALA A 23 1.28 -16.71 4.27
CA ALA A 23 1.67 -18.10 4.52
C ALA A 23 0.90 -18.74 5.70
N ARG A 24 0.34 -17.92 6.57
CA ARG A 24 -0.51 -18.35 7.70
C ARG A 24 -2.00 -18.39 7.35
N GLY A 25 -2.34 -18.20 6.07
CA GLY A 25 -3.73 -18.22 5.59
C GLY A 25 -4.55 -17.00 6.00
N ILE A 26 -3.90 -15.90 6.42
CA ILE A 26 -4.62 -14.65 6.71
C ILE A 26 -5.01 -13.99 5.38
N PRO A 27 -6.30 -13.70 5.17
CA PRO A 27 -6.76 -12.98 3.99
C PRO A 27 -6.10 -11.61 3.86
N LEU A 28 -5.72 -11.25 2.63
CA LEU A 28 -4.95 -10.06 2.35
C LEU A 28 -5.50 -9.34 1.11
N ALA A 29 -5.54 -8.00 1.14
CA ALA A 29 -5.70 -7.16 -0.03
C ALA A 29 -4.48 -6.23 -0.17
N ASP A 30 -3.99 -6.11 -1.40
CA ASP A 30 -2.92 -5.17 -1.76
C ASP A 30 -3.55 -3.90 -2.36
N ALA A 31 -3.54 -2.80 -1.60
CA ALA A 31 -4.11 -1.52 -2.02
C ALA A 31 -3.39 -0.92 -3.24
N ASP A 32 -2.08 -1.18 -3.39
CA ASP A 32 -1.31 -0.73 -4.54
C ASP A 32 -1.73 -1.53 -5.81
N GLN A 33 -2.03 -2.82 -5.67
CA GLN A 33 -2.59 -3.63 -6.75
C GLN A 33 -4.03 -3.19 -7.09
N LEU A 34 -4.90 -3.03 -6.11
CA LEU A 34 -6.27 -2.55 -6.31
C LEU A 34 -6.29 -1.21 -7.04
N SER A 35 -5.40 -0.26 -6.69
CA SER A 35 -5.27 1.02 -7.38
C SER A 35 -4.86 0.90 -8.85
N ARG A 36 -4.19 -0.19 -9.23
CA ARG A 36 -3.89 -0.49 -10.63
C ARG A 36 -5.07 -1.13 -11.35
N GLU A 37 -5.76 -2.03 -10.69
CA GLU A 37 -6.87 -2.78 -11.27
C GLU A 37 -8.07 -1.91 -11.61
N ILE A 38 -8.37 -0.88 -10.80
CA ILE A 38 -9.47 0.05 -11.07
C ILE A 38 -9.24 0.90 -12.33
N LEU A 39 -8.04 0.92 -12.88
CA LEU A 39 -7.63 1.70 -14.04
C LEU A 39 -7.24 0.81 -15.25
N LEU A 40 -7.67 -0.44 -15.27
CA LEU A 40 -7.49 -1.33 -16.41
C LEU A 40 -8.43 -0.95 -17.57
N PRO A 41 -8.12 -1.33 -18.82
CA PRO A 41 -9.01 -1.13 -19.96
C PRO A 41 -10.43 -1.60 -19.67
N GLY A 42 -11.41 -0.79 -20.02
CA GLY A 42 -12.83 -1.05 -19.72
C GLY A 42 -13.32 -0.54 -18.36
N SER A 43 -12.45 0.05 -17.55
CA SER A 43 -12.84 0.66 -16.28
C SER A 43 -13.77 1.86 -16.50
N PRO A 44 -14.88 1.97 -15.73
CA PRO A 44 -15.79 3.11 -15.78
C PRO A 44 -15.15 4.43 -15.31
N LEU A 45 -13.97 4.37 -14.69
CA LEU A 45 -13.23 5.56 -14.26
C LEU A 45 -12.46 6.21 -15.42
N LEU A 46 -12.07 5.46 -16.45
CA LEU A 46 -11.26 5.99 -17.55
C LEU A 46 -11.93 7.18 -18.29
N PRO A 47 -13.22 7.14 -18.64
CA PRO A 47 -13.89 8.32 -19.24
C PRO A 47 -13.84 9.56 -18.35
N GLN A 48 -14.02 9.42 -17.05
CA GLN A 48 -13.99 10.53 -16.09
C GLN A 48 -12.57 11.10 -15.95
N LEU A 49 -11.55 10.23 -15.99
CA LEU A 49 -10.15 10.66 -16.00
C LEU A 49 -9.79 11.38 -17.30
N VAL A 50 -10.29 10.91 -18.45
CA VAL A 50 -10.14 11.56 -19.75
C VAL A 50 -10.74 12.96 -19.74
N GLU A 51 -11.96 13.12 -19.22
CA GLU A 51 -12.63 14.42 -19.10
C GLU A 51 -11.80 15.41 -18.25
N ARG A 52 -11.20 14.92 -17.17
CA ARG A 52 -10.45 15.75 -16.22
C ARG A 52 -9.00 16.02 -16.62
N PHE A 53 -8.33 15.04 -17.24
CA PHE A 53 -6.88 15.06 -17.47
C PHE A 53 -6.49 15.04 -18.95
N GLY A 54 -7.45 14.95 -19.88
CA GLY A 54 -7.24 14.97 -21.33
C GLY A 54 -7.26 13.57 -21.95
N ALA A 55 -7.66 13.51 -23.23
CA ALA A 55 -7.88 12.24 -23.94
C ALA A 55 -6.59 11.45 -24.20
N ASP A 56 -5.46 12.13 -24.30
CA ASP A 56 -4.14 11.58 -24.59
C ASP A 56 -3.51 10.78 -23.41
N ILE A 57 -4.17 10.77 -22.22
CA ILE A 57 -3.82 9.82 -21.16
C ILE A 57 -4.18 8.36 -21.53
N ILE A 58 -5.00 8.15 -22.56
CA ILE A 58 -5.30 6.82 -23.10
C ILE A 58 -4.47 6.62 -24.37
N LYS A 59 -3.66 5.58 -24.38
CA LYS A 59 -2.83 5.20 -25.51
C LYS A 59 -3.66 4.61 -26.65
N GLU A 60 -3.08 4.46 -27.83
CA GLU A 60 -3.73 3.87 -29.00
C GLU A 60 -4.23 2.42 -28.78
N ASP A 61 -3.57 1.67 -27.87
CA ASP A 61 -3.95 0.32 -27.49
C ASP A 61 -5.08 0.28 -26.42
N GLY A 62 -5.64 1.42 -26.05
CA GLY A 62 -6.70 1.57 -25.04
C GLY A 62 -6.20 1.49 -23.59
N THR A 63 -4.91 1.37 -23.35
CA THR A 63 -4.32 1.37 -22.01
C THR A 63 -4.09 2.78 -21.49
N LEU A 64 -4.14 2.94 -20.17
CA LEU A 64 -3.85 4.22 -19.50
C LEU A 64 -2.34 4.50 -19.50
N ASP A 65 -1.92 5.66 -19.96
CA ASP A 65 -0.59 6.20 -19.68
C ASP A 65 -0.53 6.72 -18.23
N ARG A 66 -0.14 5.82 -17.32
CA ARG A 66 -0.06 6.12 -15.88
C ARG A 66 0.93 7.22 -15.56
N ARG A 67 2.01 7.34 -16.36
CA ARG A 67 3.02 8.37 -16.16
C ARG A 67 2.45 9.73 -16.51
N LEU A 68 1.83 9.86 -17.68
CA LEU A 68 1.23 11.12 -18.11
C LEU A 68 0.09 11.55 -17.18
N LEU A 69 -0.76 10.60 -16.73
CA LEU A 69 -1.78 10.88 -15.74
C LEU A 69 -1.16 11.38 -14.43
N ALA A 70 -0.12 10.72 -13.93
CA ALA A 70 0.57 11.13 -12.71
C ALA A 70 1.22 12.52 -12.86
N ASP A 71 1.92 12.78 -13.96
CA ASP A 71 2.53 14.07 -14.24
C ASP A 71 1.49 15.21 -14.22
N ARG A 72 0.30 14.99 -14.77
CA ARG A 72 -0.79 15.97 -14.78
C ARG A 72 -1.49 16.11 -13.42
N ALA A 73 -1.81 14.99 -12.80
CA ALA A 73 -2.52 14.99 -11.54
C ALA A 73 -1.68 15.59 -10.41
N PHE A 74 -0.37 15.29 -10.37
CA PHE A 74 0.52 15.82 -9.33
C PHE A 74 1.14 17.18 -9.65
N ALA A 75 0.84 17.78 -10.83
CA ALA A 75 1.29 19.12 -11.18
C ALA A 75 0.71 20.21 -10.24
N THR A 76 -0.50 19.99 -9.73
CA THR A 76 -1.18 20.94 -8.83
C THR A 76 -1.92 20.20 -7.70
N PRO A 77 -2.16 20.87 -6.55
CA PRO A 77 -2.98 20.31 -5.46
C PRO A 77 -4.40 19.94 -5.92
N GLU A 78 -5.00 20.75 -6.82
CA GLU A 78 -6.34 20.53 -7.37
C GLU A 78 -6.38 19.30 -8.29
N GLY A 79 -5.32 19.07 -9.06
CA GLY A 79 -5.17 17.88 -9.88
C GLY A 79 -5.10 16.61 -9.03
N LYS A 80 -4.27 16.65 -7.97
CA LYS A 80 -4.19 15.55 -7.01
C LYS A 80 -5.55 15.27 -6.35
N ALA A 81 -6.22 16.32 -5.86
CA ALA A 81 -7.53 16.16 -5.22
C ALA A 81 -8.59 15.57 -6.19
N ALA A 82 -8.56 15.97 -7.47
CA ALA A 82 -9.44 15.43 -8.48
C ALA A 82 -9.17 13.93 -8.77
N LEU A 83 -7.89 13.52 -8.87
CA LEU A 83 -7.52 12.11 -9.02
C LEU A 83 -7.98 11.30 -7.82
N ASP A 84 -7.71 11.79 -6.62
CA ASP A 84 -8.11 11.13 -5.37
C ASP A 84 -9.63 11.00 -5.27
N ALA A 85 -10.39 12.05 -5.62
CA ALA A 85 -11.86 12.04 -5.60
C ALA A 85 -12.46 10.99 -6.56
N LEU A 86 -11.83 10.76 -7.72
CA LEU A 86 -12.27 9.76 -8.69
C LEU A 86 -11.86 8.33 -8.29
N THR A 87 -10.68 8.14 -7.73
CA THR A 87 -10.11 6.80 -7.51
C THR A 87 -10.36 6.24 -6.11
N HIS A 88 -10.32 7.06 -5.07
CA HIS A 88 -10.45 6.60 -3.68
C HIS A 88 -11.77 5.88 -3.38
N PRO A 89 -12.95 6.33 -3.85
CA PRO A 89 -14.20 5.62 -3.58
C PRO A 89 -14.18 4.18 -4.10
N GLU A 90 -13.65 3.94 -5.30
CA GLU A 90 -13.58 2.61 -5.89
C GLU A 90 -12.54 1.73 -5.20
N ILE A 91 -11.38 2.30 -4.80
CA ILE A 91 -10.37 1.57 -4.01
C ILE A 91 -10.98 1.12 -2.69
N VAL A 92 -11.63 2.03 -1.95
CA VAL A 92 -12.29 1.72 -0.67
C VAL A 92 -13.40 0.69 -0.85
N HIS A 93 -14.20 0.81 -1.93
CA HIS A 93 -15.23 -0.18 -2.26
C HIS A 93 -14.63 -1.58 -2.39
N ARG A 94 -13.54 -1.75 -3.14
CA ARG A 94 -12.86 -3.03 -3.33
C ARG A 94 -12.22 -3.56 -2.04
N ILE A 95 -11.63 -2.68 -1.23
CA ILE A 95 -11.11 -3.06 0.10
C ILE A 95 -12.24 -3.61 0.96
N ARG A 96 -13.39 -2.93 1.03
CA ARG A 96 -14.55 -3.37 1.79
C ARG A 96 -15.12 -4.69 1.29
N ALA A 97 -15.19 -4.88 -0.02
CA ALA A 97 -15.62 -6.15 -0.62
C ALA A 97 -14.70 -7.31 -0.23
N ALA A 98 -13.38 -7.11 -0.27
CA ALA A 98 -12.40 -8.10 0.16
C ALA A 98 -12.51 -8.40 1.67
N LYS A 99 -12.68 -7.38 2.51
CA LYS A 99 -12.94 -7.53 3.95
C LYS A 99 -14.21 -8.35 4.22
N GLN A 100 -15.29 -8.02 3.51
CA GLN A 100 -16.57 -8.72 3.67
C GLN A 100 -16.45 -10.19 3.29
N ALA A 101 -15.79 -10.51 2.17
CA ALA A 101 -15.52 -11.89 1.77
C ALA A 101 -14.72 -12.66 2.82
N ALA A 102 -13.67 -12.04 3.36
CA ALA A 102 -12.85 -12.61 4.44
C ALA A 102 -13.69 -12.86 5.70
N GLN A 103 -14.54 -11.91 6.08
CA GLN A 103 -15.42 -12.04 7.23
C GLN A 103 -16.45 -13.17 7.06
N GLN A 104 -17.04 -13.30 5.88
CA GLN A 104 -17.97 -14.40 5.55
C GLN A 104 -17.28 -15.77 5.58
N ALA A 105 -15.99 -15.81 5.24
CA ALA A 105 -15.16 -17.01 5.38
C ALA A 105 -14.72 -17.32 6.82
N GLY A 106 -15.17 -16.52 7.81
CA GLY A 106 -14.86 -16.73 9.23
C GLY A 106 -13.49 -16.20 9.66
N ALA A 107 -12.82 -15.38 8.84
CA ALA A 107 -11.53 -14.81 9.21
C ALA A 107 -11.67 -13.88 10.43
N LYS A 108 -10.73 -14.00 11.38
CA LYS A 108 -10.65 -13.13 12.57
C LYS A 108 -9.73 -11.92 12.35
N LEU A 109 -8.81 -12.04 11.41
CA LEU A 109 -7.84 -11.03 11.02
C LEU A 109 -7.85 -10.88 9.51
N PHE A 110 -7.77 -9.65 9.02
CA PHE A 110 -7.60 -9.27 7.63
C PHE A 110 -6.40 -8.33 7.53
N VAL A 111 -5.59 -8.46 6.49
CA VAL A 111 -4.45 -7.59 6.23
C VAL A 111 -4.73 -6.70 5.02
N LEU A 112 -4.56 -5.40 5.21
CA LEU A 112 -4.49 -4.43 4.12
C LEU A 112 -3.03 -4.03 3.92
N ASP A 113 -2.42 -4.48 2.81
CA ASP A 113 -1.07 -4.12 2.40
C ASP A 113 -1.08 -2.90 1.48
N GLY A 114 -0.23 -1.93 1.72
CA GLY A 114 -0.09 -0.77 0.84
C GLY A 114 1.06 0.13 1.24
N ALA A 115 1.75 0.70 0.25
CA ALA A 115 2.81 1.67 0.50
C ALA A 115 2.26 3.01 1.01
N VAL A 116 1.02 3.35 0.62
CA VAL A 116 0.36 4.62 0.91
C VAL A 116 -1.01 4.36 1.55
N ILE A 117 -1.00 3.85 2.79
CA ILE A 117 -2.23 3.71 3.60
C ILE A 117 -2.45 5.00 4.40
N ILE A 118 -1.44 5.42 5.16
CA ILE A 118 -1.51 6.56 6.07
C ILE A 118 -1.72 7.87 5.30
N GLY A 119 -2.73 8.64 5.69
CA GLY A 119 -3.12 9.87 5.03
C GLY A 119 -4.04 9.69 3.81
N THR A 120 -4.53 8.48 3.57
CA THR A 120 -5.52 8.18 2.51
C THR A 120 -6.82 7.63 3.09
N ALA A 121 -7.84 7.49 2.24
CA ALA A 121 -9.10 6.88 2.64
C ALA A 121 -8.95 5.41 3.11
N ALA A 122 -7.88 4.72 2.71
CA ALA A 122 -7.57 3.36 3.15
C ALA A 122 -7.19 3.28 4.65
N GLU A 123 -6.70 4.37 5.24
CA GLU A 123 -6.37 4.43 6.68
C GLU A 123 -7.61 4.15 7.54
N ALA A 124 -8.76 4.71 7.15
CA ALA A 124 -10.03 4.52 7.87
C ALA A 124 -10.56 3.07 7.82
N GLU A 125 -10.04 2.25 6.93
CA GLU A 125 -10.40 0.84 6.82
C GLU A 125 -9.57 -0.06 7.76
N CYS A 126 -8.58 0.49 8.46
CA CYS A 126 -7.68 -0.23 9.35
C CYS A 126 -8.05 0.00 10.82
N ASP A 127 -8.14 -1.07 11.60
CA ASP A 127 -8.32 -1.00 13.07
C ASP A 127 -6.98 -0.77 13.76
N LYS A 128 -5.89 -1.28 13.17
CA LYS A 128 -4.51 -1.18 13.64
C LYS A 128 -3.55 -0.94 12.47
N LEU A 129 -2.46 -0.25 12.75
CA LEU A 129 -1.42 0.05 11.77
C LEU A 129 -0.07 -0.55 12.18
N CYS A 130 0.54 -1.32 11.29
CA CYS A 130 1.90 -1.82 11.41
C CYS A 130 2.80 -1.11 10.39
N VAL A 131 3.82 -0.43 10.88
CA VAL A 131 4.81 0.23 10.04
C VAL A 131 6.11 -0.58 10.04
N VAL A 132 6.54 -0.99 8.85
CA VAL A 132 7.84 -1.63 8.64
C VAL A 132 8.86 -0.54 8.35
N THR A 133 9.97 -0.52 9.10
CA THR A 133 11.04 0.45 8.95
C THR A 133 12.36 -0.21 8.56
N ALA A 134 13.26 0.52 7.91
CA ALA A 134 14.61 0.10 7.64
C ALA A 134 15.55 1.31 7.54
N PRO A 135 16.86 1.16 7.81
CA PRO A 135 17.81 2.23 7.58
C PRO A 135 17.73 2.78 6.16
N PHE A 136 17.88 4.10 6.04
CA PHE A 136 17.73 4.80 4.76
C PHE A 136 18.64 4.21 3.67
N GLU A 137 19.91 4.02 3.99
CA GLU A 137 20.93 3.49 3.07
C GLU A 137 20.58 2.08 2.59
N VAL A 138 20.12 1.21 3.49
CA VAL A 138 19.67 -0.14 3.16
C VAL A 138 18.46 -0.12 2.24
N SER A 139 17.54 0.81 2.48
CA SER A 139 16.36 0.99 1.61
C SER A 139 16.77 1.50 0.23
N VAL A 140 17.72 2.44 0.14
CA VAL A 140 18.26 2.96 -1.13
C VAL A 140 18.92 1.83 -1.92
N GLU A 141 19.80 1.03 -1.32
CA GLU A 141 20.44 -0.10 -1.96
C GLU A 141 19.43 -1.11 -2.53
N ARG A 142 18.41 -1.46 -1.73
CA ARG A 142 17.35 -2.39 -2.15
C ARG A 142 16.52 -1.85 -3.30
N ILE A 143 16.20 -0.55 -3.31
CA ILE A 143 15.46 0.10 -4.39
C ILE A 143 16.34 0.12 -5.66
N ALA A 144 17.60 0.54 -5.55
CA ALA A 144 18.52 0.61 -6.67
C ALA A 144 18.67 -0.76 -7.35
N ALA A 145 18.90 -1.82 -6.56
CA ALA A 145 19.05 -3.18 -7.06
C ALA A 145 17.76 -3.73 -7.68
N ARG A 146 16.58 -3.48 -7.07
CA ARG A 146 15.29 -3.97 -7.58
C ARG A 146 14.87 -3.29 -8.89
N ASP A 147 15.06 -1.97 -8.97
CA ASP A 147 14.52 -1.14 -10.06
C ASP A 147 15.56 -0.87 -11.15
N GLY A 148 16.82 -1.30 -10.98
CA GLY A 148 17.90 -1.09 -11.94
C GLY A 148 18.25 0.40 -12.12
N ILE A 149 18.16 1.19 -11.05
CA ILE A 149 18.43 2.65 -11.06
C ILE A 149 19.64 2.98 -10.20
N SER A 150 20.18 4.19 -10.39
CA SER A 150 21.30 4.63 -9.56
C SER A 150 20.88 4.86 -8.11
N PRO A 151 21.81 4.75 -7.13
CA PRO A 151 21.55 5.04 -5.73
C PRO A 151 21.00 6.46 -5.52
N GLU A 152 21.45 7.45 -6.28
CA GLU A 152 20.97 8.84 -6.19
C GLU A 152 19.50 8.93 -6.62
N MET A 153 19.11 8.21 -7.67
CA MET A 153 17.71 8.15 -8.10
C MET A 153 16.83 7.42 -7.07
N ALA A 154 17.33 6.34 -6.49
CA ALA A 154 16.66 5.61 -5.42
C ALA A 154 16.47 6.49 -4.18
N ALA A 155 17.49 7.24 -3.77
CA ALA A 155 17.43 8.18 -2.65
C ALA A 155 16.42 9.31 -2.91
N ARG A 156 16.38 9.87 -4.12
CA ARG A 156 15.36 10.88 -4.52
C ARG A 156 13.94 10.34 -4.41
N ARG A 157 13.69 9.11 -4.90
CA ARG A 157 12.38 8.46 -4.80
C ARG A 157 11.99 8.22 -3.34
N LEU A 158 12.94 7.80 -2.51
CA LEU A 158 12.69 7.55 -1.10
C LEU A 158 12.41 8.86 -0.34
N ASN A 159 13.13 9.94 -0.65
CA ASN A 159 12.93 11.25 -0.05
C ASN A 159 11.60 11.92 -0.46
N ALA A 160 11.04 11.56 -1.61
CA ALA A 160 9.72 12.02 -2.05
C ALA A 160 8.56 11.34 -1.32
N GLN A 161 8.81 10.24 -0.58
CA GLN A 161 7.79 9.56 0.19
C GLN A 161 7.56 10.22 1.55
N THR A 162 6.42 9.92 2.18
CA THR A 162 6.12 10.37 3.55
C THR A 162 7.29 10.04 4.48
N PRO A 163 7.76 10.99 5.29
CA PRO A 163 8.85 10.75 6.24
C PRO A 163 8.52 9.61 7.21
N GLU A 164 9.53 8.78 7.54
CA GLU A 164 9.34 7.63 8.44
C GLU A 164 8.77 8.04 9.79
N ALA A 165 9.21 9.18 10.34
CA ALA A 165 8.70 9.70 11.60
C ALA A 165 7.19 9.98 11.58
N VAL A 166 6.63 10.40 10.43
CA VAL A 166 5.19 10.63 10.28
C VAL A 166 4.44 9.29 10.26
N LEU A 167 4.99 8.27 9.61
CA LEU A 167 4.40 6.94 9.56
C LEU A 167 4.43 6.30 10.95
N THR A 168 5.57 6.32 11.64
CA THR A 168 5.74 5.68 12.95
C THR A 168 4.94 6.37 14.05
N ALA A 169 4.68 7.68 13.93
CA ALA A 169 3.83 8.41 14.87
C ALA A 169 2.36 7.92 14.88
N LYS A 170 1.90 7.30 13.80
CA LYS A 170 0.54 6.74 13.67
C LYS A 170 0.49 5.22 13.89
N ALA A 171 1.65 4.57 14.04
CA ALA A 171 1.74 3.12 14.13
C ALA A 171 1.32 2.60 15.49
N ASP A 172 0.47 1.56 15.52
CA ASP A 172 0.25 0.73 16.70
C ASP A 172 1.41 -0.27 16.90
N TYR A 173 2.02 -0.71 15.78
CA TYR A 173 3.15 -1.63 15.77
C TYR A 173 4.24 -1.14 14.83
N ILE A 174 5.50 -1.26 15.26
CA ILE A 174 6.67 -0.96 14.44
C ILE A 174 7.50 -2.24 14.31
N LEU A 175 7.81 -2.64 13.08
CA LEU A 175 8.69 -3.78 12.78
C LEU A 175 9.99 -3.25 12.16
N PRO A 176 11.06 -3.08 12.94
CA PRO A 176 12.34 -2.63 12.42
C PRO A 176 13.04 -3.76 11.65
N ASN A 177 13.42 -3.48 10.41
CA ASN A 177 14.20 -4.36 9.54
C ASN A 177 15.67 -3.89 9.53
N THR A 178 16.35 -4.10 10.65
CA THR A 178 17.74 -3.68 10.87
C THR A 178 18.74 -4.84 10.81
N SER A 179 18.27 -6.05 10.52
CA SER A 179 19.12 -7.24 10.47
C SER A 179 18.75 -8.14 9.29
N THR A 180 18.52 -9.44 9.51
CA THR A 180 18.25 -10.39 8.44
C THR A 180 16.76 -10.48 8.11
N ARG A 181 16.47 -11.00 6.90
CA ARG A 181 15.10 -11.28 6.46
C ARG A 181 14.38 -12.25 7.38
N GLU A 182 15.11 -13.23 7.91
CA GLU A 182 14.60 -14.25 8.86
C GLU A 182 14.22 -13.62 10.19
N ALA A 183 15.00 -12.65 10.67
CA ALA A 183 14.68 -11.91 11.90
C ALA A 183 13.41 -11.09 11.75
N LEU A 184 13.23 -10.42 10.61
CA LEU A 184 12.00 -9.67 10.29
C LEU A 184 10.80 -10.64 10.19
N ALA A 185 10.95 -11.77 9.49
CA ALA A 185 9.90 -12.78 9.39
C ALA A 185 9.51 -13.35 10.75
N LYS A 186 10.49 -13.59 11.64
CA LYS A 186 10.23 -14.02 13.02
C LYS A 186 9.48 -12.96 13.83
N ALA A 187 9.80 -11.68 13.65
CA ALA A 187 9.07 -10.58 14.29
C ALA A 187 7.63 -10.49 13.77
N ALA A 188 7.43 -10.64 12.45
CA ALA A 188 6.10 -10.68 11.84
C ALA A 188 5.26 -11.86 12.34
N ASN A 189 5.85 -13.04 12.52
CA ASN A 189 5.16 -14.19 13.09
C ASN A 189 4.69 -13.92 14.52
N ARG A 190 5.55 -13.33 15.37
CA ARG A 190 5.16 -12.95 16.76
C ARG A 190 4.00 -11.93 16.77
N LEU A 191 4.04 -10.94 15.88
CA LEU A 191 2.94 -9.99 15.75
C LEU A 191 1.65 -10.71 15.34
N CYS A 192 1.72 -11.60 14.34
CA CYS A 192 0.55 -12.36 13.89
C CYS A 192 -0.04 -13.22 15.03
N ASP A 193 0.81 -13.89 15.84
CA ASP A 193 0.37 -14.68 17.01
C ASP A 193 -0.35 -13.82 18.04
N ALA A 194 0.17 -12.63 18.34
CA ALA A 194 -0.44 -11.69 19.28
C ALA A 194 -1.83 -11.24 18.78
N LEU A 195 -1.94 -10.84 17.50
CA LEU A 195 -3.19 -10.36 16.93
C LEU A 195 -4.29 -11.44 16.84
N ILE A 196 -3.90 -12.69 16.51
CA ILE A 196 -4.83 -13.82 16.50
C ILE A 196 -5.29 -14.12 17.94
N GLY A 197 -4.37 -14.05 18.91
CA GLY A 197 -4.67 -14.27 20.34
C GLY A 197 -5.59 -13.18 20.92
N GLU A 198 -5.45 -11.93 20.53
CA GLU A 198 -6.33 -10.84 20.92
C GLU A 198 -7.73 -11.00 20.31
N GLY A 199 -7.84 -11.39 19.04
CA GLY A 199 -9.13 -11.65 18.37
C GLY A 199 -9.90 -12.86 18.90
N CYS A 200 -9.30 -13.68 19.78
CA CYS A 200 -9.99 -14.78 20.47
C CYS A 200 -10.57 -14.35 21.84
N ARG A 201 -10.26 -13.15 22.34
CA ARG A 201 -10.70 -12.67 23.67
C ARG A 201 -11.82 -11.62 23.61
N ALA A 202 -12.20 -11.21 22.40
CA ALA A 202 -13.29 -10.30 22.13
C ALA A 202 -14.50 -11.06 21.56
#